data_52c06b0cd26b91932822c541831e6eed
#
_entry.id   52c06b0cd26b91932822c541831e6eed
#
_cell.length_a   1.000
_cell.length_b   1.000
_cell.length_c   1.000
_cell.angle_alpha   90.00
_cell.angle_beta   90.00
_cell.angle_gamma   90.00
#
_symmetry.space_group_name_H-M   'P 1'
#
loop_
_entity.id
_entity.type
_entity.pdbx_description
1 polymer ?
#
loop_
_entity_poly.entity_id
_entity_poly.type
_entity_poly.pdbx_seq_one_letter_code
_entity_poly.pdbx_strand_id
1 'polypeptide(L)'
;VAGKQKQEKSGGQPLSASQRNRLALIKSAQEVLADIGPEATVEQFVAHAGVSSTTIYNHFYNKETLFKEALAEAWRDWIDWAHGGIPADENFETMIDVCRKLFRAAKTHPEFSRLISKSLAYPGFAIEAVQADALPALKKVARHGGLTKSDFDKRTRLFSYCIAGILHGVHTTNELSPADADVSLGIALGIWNISPEKAKSIVSRPLSIFL
;
A
#
# COMPACT_ATOMS: atom_id res chain seq x y z
N VAL A 1 13.45 -48.99 10.92
CA VAL A 1 13.70 -47.89 11.87
C VAL A 1 13.06 -46.64 11.26
N ALA A 2 11.88 -46.27 11.78
CA ALA A 2 11.11 -45.14 11.28
C ALA A 2 11.55 -43.83 12.01
N GLY A 3 12.18 -42.92 11.28
CA GLY A 3 12.50 -41.57 11.77
C GLY A 3 11.26 -40.69 11.76
N LYS A 4 10.71 -40.38 12.93
CA LYS A 4 9.70 -39.32 13.10
C LYS A 4 10.34 -37.96 12.86
N GLN A 5 10.01 -37.30 11.74
CA GLN A 5 10.28 -35.87 11.55
C GLN A 5 9.34 -35.09 12.45
N LYS A 6 9.92 -34.38 13.41
CA LYS A 6 9.27 -33.45 14.30
C LYS A 6 9.04 -32.15 13.50
N GLN A 7 7.81 -31.90 13.11
CA GLN A 7 7.41 -30.57 12.62
C GLN A 7 7.49 -29.58 13.79
N GLU A 8 8.50 -28.74 13.79
CA GLU A 8 8.55 -27.57 14.66
C GLU A 8 7.51 -26.56 14.16
N LYS A 9 6.39 -26.48 14.87
CA LYS A 9 5.47 -25.34 14.78
C LYS A 9 6.21 -24.15 15.37
N SER A 10 6.55 -23.16 14.54
CA SER A 10 7.00 -21.84 15.01
C SER A 10 5.80 -21.16 15.69
N GLY A 11 5.63 -21.42 16.97
CA GLY A 11 4.68 -20.73 17.81
C GLY A 11 5.21 -19.33 18.12
N GLY A 12 4.73 -18.30 17.39
CA GLY A 12 4.99 -16.91 17.76
C GLY A 12 4.56 -16.67 19.21
N GLN A 13 5.39 -15.99 20.01
CA GLN A 13 5.03 -15.61 21.37
C GLN A 13 3.71 -14.81 21.36
N PRO A 14 2.80 -15.08 22.31
CA PRO A 14 1.55 -14.30 22.39
C PRO A 14 1.86 -12.82 22.61
N LEU A 15 1.18 -11.97 21.84
CA LEU A 15 1.33 -10.51 21.96
C LEU A 15 1.06 -10.04 23.39
N SER A 16 1.89 -9.11 23.88
CA SER A 16 1.66 -8.44 25.17
C SER A 16 0.35 -7.64 25.13
N ALA A 17 -0.21 -7.31 26.30
CA ALA A 17 -1.40 -6.45 26.40
C ALA A 17 -1.18 -5.10 25.69
N SER A 18 0.00 -4.50 25.84
CA SER A 18 0.37 -3.24 25.18
C SER A 18 0.39 -3.38 23.65
N GLN A 19 0.94 -4.46 23.13
CA GLN A 19 0.94 -4.73 21.68
C GLN A 19 -0.47 -4.93 21.14
N ARG A 20 -1.33 -5.68 21.83
CA ARG A 20 -2.74 -5.85 21.45
C ARG A 20 -3.49 -4.52 21.41
N ASN A 21 -3.29 -3.68 22.44
CA ASN A 21 -3.90 -2.36 22.50
C ASN A 21 -3.43 -1.48 21.33
N ARG A 22 -2.13 -1.49 21.03
CA ARG A 22 -1.58 -0.72 19.91
C ARG A 22 -2.18 -1.16 18.57
N LEU A 23 -2.30 -2.45 18.32
CA LEU A 23 -2.92 -2.98 17.10
C LEU A 23 -4.41 -2.62 17.01
N ALA A 24 -5.14 -2.67 18.13
CA ALA A 24 -6.54 -2.23 18.17
C ALA A 24 -6.69 -0.75 17.81
N LEU A 25 -5.79 0.11 18.29
CA LEU A 25 -5.76 1.53 17.93
C LEU A 25 -5.45 1.74 16.44
N ILE A 26 -4.52 0.99 15.87
CA ILE A 26 -4.20 1.02 14.43
C ILE A 26 -5.44 0.64 13.59
N LYS A 27 -6.12 -0.45 13.97
CA LYS A 27 -7.33 -0.90 13.27
C LYS A 27 -8.44 0.15 13.33
N SER A 28 -8.70 0.71 14.51
CA SER A 28 -9.68 1.79 14.64
C SER A 28 -9.30 3.02 13.84
N ALA A 29 -7.99 3.34 13.74
CA ALA A 29 -7.53 4.43 12.90
C ALA A 29 -7.71 4.16 11.39
N GLN A 30 -7.61 2.91 10.94
CA GLN A 30 -7.95 2.53 9.57
C GLN A 30 -9.42 2.81 9.25
N GLU A 31 -10.33 2.47 10.17
CA GLU A 31 -11.76 2.73 10.02
C GLU A 31 -12.06 4.25 9.97
N VAL A 32 -11.46 5.04 10.86
CA VAL A 32 -11.59 6.51 10.86
C VAL A 32 -11.02 7.12 9.56
N LEU A 33 -9.88 6.64 9.09
CA LEU A 33 -9.30 7.08 7.83
C LEU A 33 -10.18 6.72 6.62
N ALA A 34 -10.82 5.56 6.64
CA ALA A 34 -11.72 5.13 5.56
C ALA A 34 -13.03 5.92 5.53
N ASP A 35 -13.52 6.36 6.67
CA ASP A 35 -14.81 7.06 6.80
C ASP A 35 -14.65 8.59 6.68
N ILE A 36 -13.70 9.17 7.39
CA ILE A 36 -13.50 10.62 7.48
C ILE A 36 -12.31 11.07 6.62
N GLY A 37 -11.17 10.42 6.77
CA GLY A 37 -9.93 10.79 6.11
C GLY A 37 -8.86 11.32 7.07
N PRO A 38 -7.70 11.75 6.55
CA PRO A 38 -6.58 12.26 7.37
C PRO A 38 -6.89 13.54 8.15
N GLU A 39 -7.92 14.29 7.77
CA GLU A 39 -8.41 15.47 8.47
C GLU A 39 -9.13 15.17 9.78
N ALA A 40 -9.51 13.91 10.04
CA ALA A 40 -10.18 13.52 11.27
C ALA A 40 -9.45 14.05 12.51
N THR A 41 -10.22 14.56 13.47
CA THR A 41 -9.65 15.09 14.72
C THR A 41 -9.35 13.97 15.72
N VAL A 42 -8.56 14.28 16.75
CA VAL A 42 -8.29 13.33 17.85
C VAL A 42 -9.59 12.95 18.57
N GLU A 43 -10.49 13.92 18.74
CA GLU A 43 -11.79 13.72 19.39
C GLU A 43 -12.67 12.75 18.60
N GLN A 44 -12.70 12.87 17.27
CA GLN A 44 -13.42 11.93 16.40
C GLN A 44 -12.86 10.53 16.51
N PHE A 45 -11.54 10.40 16.50
CA PHE A 45 -10.87 9.11 16.69
C PHE A 45 -11.15 8.51 18.09
N VAL A 46 -11.04 9.31 19.15
CA VAL A 46 -11.33 8.91 20.53
C VAL A 46 -12.77 8.40 20.66
N ALA A 47 -13.73 9.14 20.08
CA ALA A 47 -15.14 8.75 20.09
C ALA A 47 -15.37 7.43 19.34
N HIS A 48 -14.69 7.23 18.21
CA HIS A 48 -14.79 6.01 17.42
C HIS A 48 -14.14 4.80 18.12
N ALA A 49 -12.92 4.98 18.65
CA ALA A 49 -12.14 3.92 19.29
C ALA A 49 -12.63 3.56 20.71
N GLY A 50 -13.44 4.40 21.33
CA GLY A 50 -13.89 4.21 22.71
C GLY A 50 -12.76 4.28 23.74
N VAL A 51 -11.69 5.05 23.48
CA VAL A 51 -10.52 5.21 24.34
C VAL A 51 -10.34 6.66 24.76
N SER A 52 -9.42 6.93 25.71
CA SER A 52 -9.03 8.30 26.04
C SER A 52 -7.93 8.82 25.11
N SER A 53 -7.83 10.14 24.95
CA SER A 53 -6.70 10.76 24.24
C SER A 53 -5.36 10.40 24.87
N THR A 54 -5.30 10.25 26.19
CA THR A 54 -4.09 9.79 26.91
C THR A 54 -3.66 8.41 26.44
N THR A 55 -4.62 7.51 26.16
CA THR A 55 -4.30 6.16 25.65
C THR A 55 -3.62 6.24 24.28
N ILE A 56 -4.07 7.15 23.41
CA ILE A 56 -3.44 7.35 22.11
C ILE A 56 -1.99 7.81 22.27
N TYR A 57 -1.77 8.84 23.07
CA TYR A 57 -0.43 9.43 23.29
C TYR A 57 0.54 8.51 24.04
N ASN A 58 0.04 7.50 24.76
CA ASN A 58 0.88 6.45 25.34
C ASN A 58 1.48 5.51 24.28
N HIS A 59 0.88 5.42 23.10
CA HIS A 59 1.32 4.51 22.04
C HIS A 59 1.87 5.23 20.80
N PHE A 60 1.44 6.46 20.55
CA PHE A 60 1.80 7.24 19.37
C PHE A 60 2.14 8.67 19.75
N TYR A 61 3.19 9.20 19.14
CA TYR A 61 3.66 10.55 19.43
C TYR A 61 2.57 11.62 19.15
N ASN A 62 1.83 11.46 18.06
CA ASN A 62 0.71 12.34 17.68
C ASN A 62 -0.26 11.58 16.75
N LYS A 63 -1.37 12.22 16.42
CA LYS A 63 -2.39 11.72 15.49
C LYS A 63 -1.81 11.32 14.13
N GLU A 64 -0.94 12.15 13.57
CA GLU A 64 -0.37 11.92 12.25
C GLU A 64 0.47 10.65 12.23
N THR A 65 1.26 10.39 13.28
CA THR A 65 2.02 9.14 13.41
C THR A 65 1.09 7.93 13.45
N LEU A 66 0.01 7.98 14.24
CA LEU A 66 -0.99 6.91 14.29
C LEU A 66 -1.60 6.67 12.90
N PHE A 67 -2.02 7.73 12.22
CA PHE A 67 -2.69 7.61 10.91
C PHE A 67 -1.73 7.13 9.82
N LYS A 68 -0.47 7.58 9.81
CA LYS A 68 0.55 7.06 8.90
C LYS A 68 0.82 5.59 9.13
N GLU A 69 0.93 5.17 10.37
CA GLU A 69 1.14 3.75 10.69
C GLU A 69 -0.09 2.90 10.33
N ALA A 70 -1.30 3.41 10.55
CA ALA A 70 -2.53 2.73 10.17
C ALA A 70 -2.63 2.53 8.65
N LEU A 71 -2.28 3.55 7.87
CA LEU A 71 -2.23 3.44 6.41
C LEU A 71 -1.13 2.49 5.93
N ALA A 72 0.06 2.57 6.53
CA ALA A 72 1.17 1.69 6.20
C ALA A 72 0.87 0.21 6.52
N GLU A 73 0.18 -0.07 7.65
CA GLU A 73 -0.24 -1.42 8.00
C GLU A 73 -1.27 -1.96 7.00
N ALA A 74 -2.30 -1.19 6.68
CA ALA A 74 -3.29 -1.57 5.67
C ALA A 74 -2.64 -1.81 4.29
N TRP A 75 -1.62 -1.02 3.96
CA TRP A 75 -0.83 -1.21 2.75
C TRP A 75 -0.05 -2.54 2.77
N ARG A 76 0.60 -2.88 3.89
CA ARG A 76 1.33 -4.15 4.03
C ARG A 76 0.40 -5.35 3.92
N ASP A 77 -0.72 -5.33 4.65
CA ASP A 77 -1.73 -6.40 4.59
C ASP A 77 -2.22 -6.62 3.16
N TRP A 78 -2.48 -5.51 2.45
CA TRP A 78 -2.92 -5.59 1.07
C TRP A 78 -1.83 -6.09 0.12
N ILE A 79 -0.58 -5.65 0.30
CA ILE A 79 0.58 -6.13 -0.49
C ILE A 79 0.78 -7.63 -0.29
N ASP A 80 0.72 -8.13 0.93
CA ASP A 80 0.87 -9.56 1.25
C ASP A 80 -0.20 -10.39 0.54
N TRP A 81 -1.44 -9.91 0.56
CA TRP A 81 -2.50 -10.53 -0.22
C TRP A 81 -2.22 -10.46 -1.73
N ALA A 82 -1.83 -9.30 -2.24
CA ALA A 82 -1.60 -9.08 -3.67
C ALA A 82 -0.48 -9.97 -4.24
N HIS A 83 0.49 -10.31 -3.41
CA HIS A 83 1.54 -11.26 -3.76
C HIS A 83 1.08 -12.73 -3.72
N GLY A 84 -0.06 -13.03 -3.08
CA GLY A 84 -0.57 -14.41 -2.99
C GLY A 84 0.36 -15.36 -2.26
N GLY A 85 1.10 -14.88 -1.25
CA GLY A 85 2.09 -15.66 -0.49
C GLY A 85 3.40 -15.94 -1.24
N ILE A 86 3.56 -15.40 -2.45
CA ILE A 86 4.84 -15.44 -3.16
C ILE A 86 5.73 -14.31 -2.59
N PRO A 87 6.99 -14.59 -2.21
CA PRO A 87 7.89 -13.54 -1.73
C PRO A 87 7.92 -12.35 -2.70
N ALA A 88 7.80 -11.15 -2.16
CA ALA A 88 7.72 -9.88 -2.91
C ALA A 88 8.94 -9.60 -3.81
N ASP A 89 9.84 -10.54 -3.88
CA ASP A 89 11.21 -10.32 -4.19
C ASP A 89 11.56 -10.35 -5.67
N GLU A 90 10.83 -10.98 -6.50
CA GLU A 90 11.71 -11.59 -7.47
C GLU A 90 11.55 -11.13 -8.90
N ASN A 91 10.44 -10.52 -9.23
CA ASN A 91 10.21 -10.15 -10.62
C ASN A 91 9.67 -8.73 -10.73
N PHE A 92 10.35 -7.90 -11.50
CA PHE A 92 9.87 -6.57 -11.89
C PHE A 92 8.41 -6.60 -12.40
N GLU A 93 8.07 -7.60 -13.16
CA GLU A 93 6.75 -7.75 -13.75
C GLU A 93 5.68 -8.07 -12.70
N THR A 94 6.00 -8.88 -11.70
CA THR A 94 5.11 -9.16 -10.55
C THR A 94 4.80 -7.88 -9.77
N MET A 95 5.78 -7.01 -9.59
CA MET A 95 5.57 -5.74 -8.92
C MET A 95 4.61 -4.83 -9.72
N ILE A 96 4.70 -4.81 -11.05
CA ILE A 96 3.76 -4.06 -11.88
C ILE A 96 2.34 -4.66 -11.78
N ASP A 97 2.23 -5.98 -11.70
CA ASP A 97 0.93 -6.65 -11.50
C ASP A 97 0.31 -6.32 -10.14
N VAL A 98 1.12 -6.09 -9.10
CA VAL A 98 0.64 -5.55 -7.81
C VAL A 98 -0.01 -4.18 -7.99
N CYS A 99 0.62 -3.25 -8.72
CA CYS A 99 -0.01 -1.95 -9.04
C CYS A 99 -1.33 -2.13 -9.81
N ARG A 100 -1.38 -3.05 -10.77
CA ARG A 100 -2.60 -3.33 -11.54
C ARG A 100 -3.71 -3.95 -10.70
N LYS A 101 -3.37 -4.78 -9.71
CA LYS A 101 -4.32 -5.30 -8.71
C LYS A 101 -4.87 -4.16 -7.86
N LEU A 102 -4.03 -3.19 -7.49
CA LEU A 102 -4.45 -2.02 -6.70
C LEU A 102 -5.54 -1.20 -7.42
N PHE A 103 -5.47 -1.05 -8.74
CA PHE A 103 -6.52 -0.40 -9.52
C PHE A 103 -7.86 -1.15 -9.50
N ARG A 104 -7.87 -2.40 -9.02
CA ARG A 104 -9.06 -3.25 -8.91
C ARG A 104 -9.52 -3.46 -7.47
N ALA A 105 -8.85 -2.80 -6.52
CA ALA A 105 -9.11 -2.98 -5.08
C ALA A 105 -10.56 -2.66 -4.68
N ALA A 106 -11.26 -1.79 -5.42
CA ALA A 106 -12.67 -1.50 -5.16
C ALA A 106 -13.56 -2.76 -5.22
N LYS A 107 -13.19 -3.76 -6.02
CA LYS A 107 -13.92 -5.04 -6.12
C LYS A 107 -13.43 -6.09 -5.15
N THR A 108 -12.13 -6.13 -4.86
CA THR A 108 -11.51 -7.18 -4.06
C THR A 108 -11.40 -6.81 -2.56
N HIS A 109 -11.18 -5.52 -2.28
CA HIS A 109 -10.95 -4.97 -0.94
C HIS A 109 -11.63 -3.61 -0.79
N PRO A 110 -12.97 -3.55 -0.73
CA PRO A 110 -13.72 -2.28 -0.75
C PRO A 110 -13.36 -1.35 0.41
N GLU A 111 -13.08 -1.89 1.60
CA GLU A 111 -12.66 -1.08 2.76
C GLU A 111 -11.28 -0.46 2.55
N PHE A 112 -10.32 -1.23 2.04
CA PHE A 112 -9.01 -0.71 1.67
C PHE A 112 -9.10 0.33 0.56
N SER A 113 -9.95 0.11 -0.44
CA SER A 113 -10.20 1.08 -1.51
C SER A 113 -10.74 2.41 -0.97
N ARG A 114 -11.67 2.38 -0.01
CA ARG A 114 -12.19 3.60 0.66
C ARG A 114 -11.09 4.33 1.43
N LEU A 115 -10.29 3.59 2.19
CA LEU A 115 -9.16 4.14 2.95
C LEU A 115 -8.15 4.83 2.01
N ILE A 116 -7.77 4.20 0.90
CA ILE A 116 -6.90 4.78 -0.12
C ILE A 116 -7.54 6.04 -0.73
N SER A 117 -8.81 5.97 -1.16
CA SER A 117 -9.54 7.11 -1.75
C SER A 117 -9.51 8.33 -0.84
N LYS A 118 -9.82 8.17 0.45
CA LYS A 118 -9.80 9.26 1.43
C LYS A 118 -8.38 9.79 1.67
N SER A 119 -7.39 8.91 1.75
CA SER A 119 -6.00 9.30 1.96
C SER A 119 -5.41 10.08 0.78
N LEU A 120 -5.90 9.84 -0.44
CA LEU A 120 -5.46 10.54 -1.65
C LEU A 120 -5.94 12.01 -1.74
N ALA A 121 -6.85 12.44 -0.88
CA ALA A 121 -7.11 13.87 -0.70
C ALA A 121 -5.84 14.63 -0.27
N TYR A 122 -4.89 13.93 0.36
CA TYR A 122 -3.58 14.42 0.77
C TYR A 122 -2.47 13.50 0.23
N PRO A 123 -2.14 13.59 -1.08
CA PRO A 123 -1.22 12.64 -1.72
C PRO A 123 0.15 12.54 -1.05
N GLY A 124 0.68 13.66 -0.54
CA GLY A 124 1.94 13.68 0.20
C GLY A 124 1.89 12.81 1.45
N PHE A 125 0.79 12.86 2.21
CA PHE A 125 0.56 12.01 3.37
C PHE A 125 0.52 10.52 3.00
N ALA A 126 -0.26 10.17 1.96
CA ALA A 126 -0.39 8.78 1.51
C ALA A 126 0.96 8.23 1.00
N ILE A 127 1.69 9.02 0.20
CA ILE A 127 3.00 8.63 -0.32
C ILE A 127 4.00 8.42 0.83
N GLU A 128 4.07 9.34 1.79
CA GLU A 128 5.00 9.25 2.93
C GLU A 128 4.71 8.01 3.79
N ALA A 129 3.43 7.69 4.02
CA ALA A 129 3.03 6.55 4.82
C ALA A 129 3.50 5.21 4.23
N VAL A 130 3.46 5.05 2.90
CA VAL A 130 3.80 3.79 2.22
C VAL A 130 5.20 3.77 1.62
N GLN A 131 5.90 4.91 1.62
CA GLN A 131 7.17 5.06 0.90
C GLN A 131 8.24 4.07 1.36
N ALA A 132 8.35 3.82 2.67
CA ALA A 132 9.35 2.91 3.21
C ALA A 132 9.20 1.49 2.64
N ASP A 133 7.96 1.01 2.55
CA ASP A 133 7.64 -0.33 2.04
C ASP A 133 7.70 -0.38 0.49
N ALA A 134 7.41 0.72 -0.20
CA ALA A 134 7.46 0.81 -1.65
C ALA A 134 8.89 0.97 -2.22
N LEU A 135 9.82 1.56 -1.47
CA LEU A 135 11.18 1.86 -1.95
C LEU A 135 11.96 0.64 -2.49
N PRO A 136 11.93 -0.55 -1.87
CA PRO A 136 12.63 -1.72 -2.40
C PRO A 136 12.13 -2.10 -3.80
N ALA A 137 10.81 -2.09 -4.01
CA ALA A 137 10.18 -2.37 -5.30
C ALA A 137 10.56 -1.31 -6.34
N LEU A 138 10.50 -0.03 -6.00
CA LEU A 138 10.88 1.07 -6.90
C LEU A 138 12.36 1.00 -7.31
N LYS A 139 13.25 0.56 -6.42
CA LYS A 139 14.65 0.32 -6.76
C LYS A 139 14.83 -0.78 -7.81
N LYS A 140 13.97 -1.80 -7.81
CA LYS A 140 13.99 -2.86 -8.84
C LYS A 140 13.58 -2.29 -10.20
N VAL A 141 12.52 -1.46 -10.25
CA VAL A 141 12.09 -0.75 -11.48
C VAL A 141 13.24 0.09 -12.03
N ALA A 142 13.86 0.89 -11.19
CA ALA A 142 14.98 1.75 -11.60
C ALA A 142 16.13 0.97 -12.24
N ARG A 143 16.50 -0.17 -11.67
CA ARG A 143 17.53 -1.05 -12.24
C ARG A 143 17.14 -1.60 -13.63
N HIS A 144 15.88 -1.97 -13.81
CA HIS A 144 15.36 -2.44 -15.09
C HIS A 144 15.43 -1.37 -16.18
N GLY A 145 15.22 -0.10 -15.80
CA GLY A 145 15.36 1.05 -16.69
C GLY A 145 16.80 1.54 -16.90
N GLY A 146 17.79 0.88 -16.30
CA GLY A 146 19.20 1.27 -16.43
C GLY A 146 19.54 2.63 -15.81
N LEU A 147 18.78 3.05 -14.78
CA LEU A 147 18.91 4.37 -14.16
C LEU A 147 20.11 4.44 -13.20
N THR A 148 20.74 5.60 -13.18
CA THR A 148 21.78 5.93 -12.21
C THR A 148 21.17 6.23 -10.83
N LYS A 149 21.98 6.09 -9.78
CA LYS A 149 21.55 6.40 -8.40
C LYS A 149 21.14 7.87 -8.23
N SER A 150 21.76 8.79 -8.97
CA SER A 150 21.48 10.24 -8.87
C SER A 150 20.08 10.64 -9.33
N ASP A 151 19.48 9.89 -10.26
CA ASP A 151 18.14 10.20 -10.78
C ASP A 151 17.04 9.50 -10.01
N PHE A 152 17.39 8.52 -9.16
CA PHE A 152 16.43 7.66 -8.49
C PHE A 152 15.42 8.44 -7.66
N ASP A 153 15.86 9.35 -6.80
CA ASP A 153 14.95 10.05 -5.86
C ASP A 153 13.94 10.95 -6.57
N LYS A 154 14.41 11.66 -7.64
CA LYS A 154 13.52 12.52 -8.43
C LYS A 154 12.46 11.72 -9.16
N ARG A 155 12.86 10.62 -9.80
CA ARG A 155 11.99 9.75 -10.57
C ARG A 155 11.03 8.96 -9.67
N THR A 156 11.50 8.51 -8.50
CA THR A 156 10.67 7.88 -7.47
C THR A 156 9.54 8.82 -7.05
N ARG A 157 9.87 10.08 -6.74
CA ARG A 157 8.86 11.07 -6.36
C ARG A 157 7.85 11.30 -7.46
N LEU A 158 8.30 11.53 -8.69
CA LEU A 158 7.42 11.74 -9.83
C LEU A 158 6.52 10.53 -10.08
N PHE A 159 7.07 9.33 -10.08
CA PHE A 159 6.32 8.10 -10.27
C PHE A 159 5.27 7.90 -9.16
N SER A 160 5.62 8.15 -7.90
CA SER A 160 4.67 8.06 -6.79
C SER A 160 3.49 9.00 -6.94
N TYR A 161 3.71 10.25 -7.40
CA TYR A 161 2.61 11.17 -7.70
C TYR A 161 1.79 10.74 -8.92
N CYS A 162 2.40 10.17 -9.95
CA CYS A 162 1.66 9.59 -11.07
C CYS A 162 0.74 8.45 -10.61
N ILE A 163 1.26 7.53 -9.79
CA ILE A 163 0.45 6.43 -9.23
C ILE A 163 -0.68 6.98 -8.36
N ALA A 164 -0.41 7.95 -7.49
CA ALA A 164 -1.45 8.59 -6.66
C ALA A 164 -2.54 9.24 -7.53
N GLY A 165 -2.18 9.91 -8.62
CA GLY A 165 -3.12 10.50 -9.58
C GLY A 165 -3.97 9.43 -10.29
N ILE A 166 -3.37 8.33 -10.72
CA ILE A 166 -4.10 7.19 -11.33
C ILE A 166 -5.09 6.60 -10.32
N LEU A 167 -4.66 6.36 -9.07
CA LEU A 167 -5.50 5.83 -8.00
C LEU A 167 -6.66 6.79 -7.68
N HIS A 168 -6.40 8.09 -7.66
CA HIS A 168 -7.45 9.11 -7.48
C HIS A 168 -8.49 9.01 -8.60
N GLY A 169 -8.07 8.92 -9.86
CA GLY A 169 -8.95 8.74 -11.00
C GLY A 169 -9.79 7.47 -10.93
N VAL A 170 -9.23 6.38 -10.39
CA VAL A 170 -9.95 5.09 -10.27
C VAL A 170 -10.87 5.04 -9.06
N HIS A 171 -10.39 5.46 -7.87
CA HIS A 171 -11.07 5.19 -6.61
C HIS A 171 -11.85 6.37 -6.05
N THR A 172 -11.59 7.59 -6.53
CA THR A 172 -12.22 8.81 -6.00
C THR A 172 -13.17 9.44 -7.01
N THR A 173 -12.66 9.79 -8.19
CA THR A 173 -13.48 10.48 -9.22
C THR A 173 -14.19 9.51 -10.17
N ASN A 174 -13.76 8.26 -10.23
CA ASN A 174 -14.23 7.25 -11.21
C ASN A 174 -14.06 7.68 -12.67
N GLU A 175 -13.13 8.57 -12.96
CA GLU A 175 -12.80 9.01 -14.32
C GLU A 175 -12.00 7.99 -15.11
N LEU A 176 -11.31 7.08 -14.39
CA LEU A 176 -10.51 6.02 -15.00
C LEU A 176 -11.11 4.65 -14.67
N SER A 177 -11.33 3.84 -15.69
CA SER A 177 -11.54 2.41 -15.48
C SER A 177 -10.22 1.72 -15.08
N PRO A 178 -10.26 0.53 -14.46
CA PRO A 178 -9.04 -0.23 -14.19
C PRO A 178 -8.22 -0.56 -15.45
N ALA A 179 -8.84 -0.62 -16.63
CA ALA A 179 -8.16 -0.81 -17.90
C ALA A 179 -7.42 0.46 -18.34
N ASP A 180 -8.05 1.64 -18.20
CA ASP A 180 -7.41 2.93 -18.47
C ASP A 180 -6.24 3.18 -17.51
N ALA A 181 -6.39 2.74 -16.26
CA ALA A 181 -5.32 2.80 -15.26
C ALA A 181 -4.12 1.92 -15.63
N ASP A 182 -4.34 0.71 -16.19
CA ASP A 182 -3.26 -0.12 -16.72
C ASP A 182 -2.52 0.59 -17.87
N VAL A 183 -3.21 1.25 -18.77
CA VAL A 183 -2.61 2.05 -19.84
C VAL A 183 -1.82 3.23 -19.27
N SER A 184 -2.39 3.94 -18.30
CA SER A 184 -1.75 5.07 -17.62
C SER A 184 -0.49 4.65 -16.88
N LEU A 185 -0.50 3.47 -16.24
CA LEU A 185 0.68 2.86 -15.64
C LEU A 185 1.76 2.59 -16.69
N GLY A 186 1.37 2.03 -17.85
CA GLY A 186 2.29 1.82 -18.96
C GLY A 186 3.01 3.10 -19.39
N ILE A 187 2.29 4.22 -19.46
CA ILE A 187 2.88 5.54 -19.77
C ILE A 187 3.82 5.96 -18.63
N ALA A 188 3.40 5.81 -17.38
CA ALA A 188 4.21 6.19 -16.22
C ALA A 188 5.52 5.39 -16.10
N LEU A 189 5.59 4.18 -16.65
CA LEU A 189 6.82 3.38 -16.70
C LEU A 189 7.93 4.05 -17.53
N GLY A 190 7.59 4.98 -18.43
CA GLY A 190 8.57 5.82 -19.13
C GLY A 190 9.41 6.69 -18.20
N ILE A 191 8.91 7.03 -17.00
CA ILE A 191 9.69 7.72 -15.96
C ILE A 191 10.94 6.91 -15.60
N TRP A 192 10.87 5.59 -15.72
CA TRP A 192 11.93 4.65 -15.43
C TRP A 192 12.72 4.19 -16.66
N ASN A 193 12.63 4.91 -17.79
CA ASN A 193 13.25 4.55 -19.07
C ASN A 193 12.78 3.20 -19.65
N ILE A 194 11.60 2.72 -19.25
CA ILE A 194 11.00 1.54 -19.89
C ILE A 194 10.41 1.97 -21.23
N SER A 195 10.78 1.25 -22.30
CA SER A 195 10.27 1.59 -23.64
C SER A 195 8.75 1.39 -23.73
N PRO A 196 8.04 2.16 -24.58
CA PRO A 196 6.59 2.03 -24.77
C PRO A 196 6.16 0.60 -25.15
N GLU A 197 6.91 -0.09 -25.99
CA GLU A 197 6.65 -1.46 -26.41
C GLU A 197 6.75 -2.43 -25.22
N LYS A 198 7.80 -2.30 -24.41
CA LYS A 198 8.01 -3.11 -23.22
C LYS A 198 6.93 -2.82 -22.18
N ALA A 199 6.62 -1.55 -21.93
CA ALA A 199 5.56 -1.13 -21.02
C ALA A 199 4.21 -1.72 -21.43
N LYS A 200 3.83 -1.58 -22.70
CA LYS A 200 2.61 -2.15 -23.27
C LYS A 200 2.55 -3.67 -23.08
N SER A 201 3.65 -4.36 -23.41
CA SER A 201 3.76 -5.82 -23.22
C SER A 201 3.49 -6.24 -21.77
N ILE A 202 4.00 -5.48 -20.79
CA ILE A 202 3.85 -5.79 -19.36
C ILE A 202 2.41 -5.56 -18.91
N VAL A 203 1.82 -4.39 -19.19
CA VAL A 203 0.49 -4.04 -18.68
C VAL A 203 -0.66 -4.75 -19.43
N SER A 204 -0.39 -5.38 -20.57
CA SER A 204 -1.39 -6.14 -21.32
C SER A 204 -1.46 -7.62 -20.96
N ARG A 205 -0.59 -8.10 -20.07
CA ARG A 205 -0.59 -9.52 -19.66
C ARG A 205 -1.87 -9.87 -18.90
N PRO A 206 -2.34 -11.12 -19.00
CA PRO A 206 -3.39 -11.60 -18.10
C PRO A 206 -3.01 -11.35 -16.63
N LEU A 207 -3.93 -10.81 -15.86
CA LEU A 207 -3.75 -10.53 -14.44
C LEU A 207 -4.50 -11.58 -13.63
N SER A 208 -3.78 -12.39 -12.85
CA SER A 208 -4.37 -13.31 -11.88
C SER A 208 -4.88 -12.50 -10.69
N ILE A 209 -6.20 -12.41 -10.54
CA ILE A 209 -6.86 -11.83 -9.38
C ILE A 209 -7.38 -13.00 -8.56
N PHE A 210 -6.88 -13.15 -7.35
CA PHE A 210 -7.42 -14.12 -6.39
C PHE A 210 -8.70 -13.51 -5.80
N LEU A 211 -9.83 -14.14 -6.07
CA LEU A 211 -11.14 -13.81 -5.49
C LEU A 211 -11.36 -14.59 -4.21
#